data_21dd38992135bef3699f93704c5a6e94
#
_entry.id   21dd38992135bef3699f93704c5a6e94
#
_cell.length_a   1.000
_cell.length_b   1.000
_cell.length_c   1.000
_cell.angle_alpha   90.00
_cell.angle_beta   90.00
_cell.angle_gamma   90.00
#
_symmetry.space_group_name_H-M   'P 1'
#
loop_
_entity.id
_entity.type
_entity.pdbx_description
1 polymer ?
#
loop_
_entity_poly.entity_id
_entity_poly.type
_entity_poly.pdbx_seq_one_letter_code
_entity_poly.pdbx_strand_id
1 'polypeptide(L)'
;MKIKNYSKLTLSSPELNAYMTKFNVLQNKDIIFPHEETIDENHITNEIIKNSVIVFGVTFESHEDSVSFKDEIFILDGHHRVKYIKDNLIDELFEVVFIDIHSVNIESYSSELRFDKDIFLKKIMDDKNFSKTNLGSYFIEIDNTRYFSENIKNIYELYSYKKELLDDGVISPIKNNENTHKPVVNFTAISSENFSKDIIFPYKSTWITPRFDV
;
A
#
# COMPACT_ATOMS: atom_id res chain seq x y z
N MET A 1 -17.59 -1.25 -13.73
CA MET A 1 -18.76 -0.94 -12.84
C MET A 1 -19.11 0.52 -12.95
N LYS A 2 -20.38 0.90 -12.79
CA LYS A 2 -20.85 2.33 -12.76
C LYS A 2 -21.16 2.75 -11.34
N ILE A 3 -20.62 3.89 -10.91
CA ILE A 3 -20.98 4.52 -9.65
C ILE A 3 -22.19 5.42 -9.90
N LYS A 4 -23.24 5.21 -9.10
CA LYS A 4 -24.44 6.07 -9.06
C LYS A 4 -24.47 6.75 -7.69
N ASN A 5 -24.94 8.00 -7.64
CA ASN A 5 -25.05 8.78 -6.39
C ASN A 5 -23.70 8.92 -5.66
N TYR A 6 -22.78 9.63 -6.26
CA TYR A 6 -21.46 9.93 -5.71
C TYR A 6 -21.30 11.41 -5.39
N SER A 7 -20.41 11.69 -4.46
CA SER A 7 -19.88 13.04 -4.21
C SER A 7 -18.43 13.09 -4.63
N LYS A 8 -18.05 14.07 -5.46
CA LYS A 8 -16.64 14.30 -5.78
C LYS A 8 -15.99 14.92 -4.55
N LEU A 9 -14.89 14.33 -4.07
CA LEU A 9 -14.11 14.88 -2.98
C LEU A 9 -13.15 15.93 -3.53
N THR A 10 -13.14 17.10 -2.88
CA THR A 10 -12.12 18.12 -3.14
C THR A 10 -10.97 17.87 -2.17
N LEU A 11 -9.92 17.26 -2.67
CA LEU A 11 -8.71 17.00 -1.89
C LEU A 11 -7.74 18.16 -2.01
N SER A 12 -6.84 18.27 -1.04
CA SER A 12 -5.78 19.29 -1.01
C SER A 12 -4.79 19.16 -2.20
N SER A 13 -4.78 18.02 -2.88
CA SER A 13 -4.08 17.84 -4.14
C SER A 13 -5.07 17.88 -5.31
N PRO A 14 -4.95 18.82 -6.25
CA PRO A 14 -5.88 18.94 -7.37
C PRO A 14 -5.80 17.79 -8.39
N GLU A 15 -4.79 16.95 -8.30
CA GLU A 15 -4.56 15.84 -9.24
C GLU A 15 -5.26 14.54 -8.83
N LEU A 16 -5.78 14.48 -7.61
CA LEU A 16 -6.40 13.25 -7.10
C LEU A 16 -7.89 13.20 -7.43
N ASN A 17 -8.28 12.29 -8.32
CA ASN A 17 -9.68 12.00 -8.59
C ASN A 17 -10.21 11.00 -7.55
N ALA A 18 -11.11 11.47 -6.67
CA ALA A 18 -11.72 10.66 -5.64
C ALA A 18 -13.22 10.90 -5.57
N TYR A 19 -13.98 9.83 -5.34
CA TYR A 19 -15.44 9.84 -5.29
C TYR A 19 -15.94 9.04 -4.10
N MET A 20 -16.76 9.67 -3.26
CA MET A 20 -17.42 9.00 -2.14
C MET A 20 -18.79 8.50 -2.57
N THR A 21 -19.13 7.29 -2.16
CA THR A 21 -20.45 6.69 -2.42
C THR A 21 -20.76 5.61 -1.39
N LYS A 22 -22.01 5.14 -1.41
CA LYS A 22 -22.40 3.94 -0.67
C LYS A 22 -22.21 2.70 -1.52
N PHE A 23 -21.55 1.68 -0.97
CA PHE A 23 -21.13 0.51 -1.70
C PHE A 23 -21.35 -0.77 -0.87
N ASN A 24 -21.80 -1.82 -1.53
CA ASN A 24 -21.93 -3.13 -0.90
C ASN A 24 -20.65 -3.94 -1.09
N VAL A 25 -19.86 -4.02 -0.03
CA VAL A 25 -18.56 -4.71 -0.03
C VAL A 25 -18.76 -6.22 -0.18
N LEU A 26 -19.80 -6.80 0.44
CA LEU A 26 -20.02 -8.25 0.42
C LEU A 26 -20.37 -8.75 -0.99
N GLN A 27 -21.19 -8.01 -1.71
CA GLN A 27 -21.67 -8.41 -3.05
C GLN A 27 -20.60 -8.28 -4.14
N ASN A 28 -19.48 -7.59 -3.86
CA ASN A 28 -18.39 -7.43 -4.82
C ASN A 28 -17.30 -8.49 -4.59
N LYS A 29 -17.20 -9.41 -5.56
CA LYS A 29 -16.27 -10.54 -5.49
C LYS A 29 -14.85 -10.16 -5.93
N ASP A 30 -14.72 -9.11 -6.73
CA ASP A 30 -13.46 -8.73 -7.41
C ASP A 30 -12.61 -7.73 -6.59
N ILE A 31 -12.83 -7.68 -5.28
CA ILE A 31 -12.01 -6.88 -4.37
C ILE A 31 -10.70 -7.61 -4.10
N ILE A 32 -9.61 -6.97 -4.47
CA ILE A 32 -8.25 -7.49 -4.39
C ILE A 32 -7.57 -6.95 -3.13
N PHE A 33 -7.00 -7.86 -2.36
CA PHE A 33 -6.12 -7.55 -1.24
C PHE A 33 -4.69 -7.49 -1.78
N PRO A 34 -4.09 -6.30 -1.93
CA PRO A 34 -2.83 -6.16 -2.63
C PRO A 34 -1.61 -6.60 -1.80
N HIS A 35 -1.80 -7.05 -0.57
CA HIS A 35 -0.73 -7.55 0.27
C HIS A 35 -1.18 -8.74 1.13
N GLU A 36 -0.20 -9.60 1.46
CA GLU A 36 -0.36 -10.63 2.47
C GLU A 36 -0.24 -9.98 3.86
N GLU A 37 -1.28 -10.07 4.66
CA GLU A 37 -1.25 -9.62 6.04
C GLU A 37 -2.05 -10.56 6.91
N THR A 38 -1.52 -10.83 8.10
CA THR A 38 -2.33 -11.45 9.16
C THR A 38 -3.31 -10.39 9.64
N ILE A 39 -4.57 -10.55 9.23
CA ILE A 39 -5.62 -9.60 9.58
C ILE A 39 -6.07 -9.90 11.01
N ASP A 40 -5.78 -8.97 11.91
CA ASP A 40 -6.29 -9.03 13.28
C ASP A 40 -7.69 -8.39 13.32
N GLU A 41 -8.70 -9.25 13.46
CA GLU A 41 -10.10 -8.86 13.53
C GLU A 41 -10.57 -8.49 14.95
N ASN A 42 -9.75 -8.77 15.97
CA ASN A 42 -10.14 -8.63 17.37
C ASN A 42 -10.50 -7.20 17.81
N HIS A 43 -10.07 -6.21 17.03
CA HIS A 43 -10.34 -4.79 17.28
C HIS A 43 -11.45 -4.22 16.41
N ILE A 44 -12.05 -5.02 15.52
CA ILE A 44 -13.09 -4.54 14.61
C ILE A 44 -14.45 -4.71 15.27
N THR A 45 -15.14 -3.60 15.47
CA THR A 45 -16.53 -3.56 15.92
C THR A 45 -17.43 -3.01 14.82
N ASN A 46 -18.72 -3.30 14.88
CA ASN A 46 -19.70 -2.72 13.96
C ASN A 46 -19.68 -1.18 13.99
N GLU A 47 -19.34 -0.58 15.12
CA GLU A 47 -19.22 0.87 15.27
C GLU A 47 -18.01 1.41 14.50
N ILE A 48 -16.85 0.74 14.58
CA ILE A 48 -15.64 1.11 13.83
C ILE A 48 -15.89 1.00 12.32
N ILE A 49 -16.62 -0.04 11.88
CA ILE A 49 -16.94 -0.21 10.47
C ILE A 49 -17.83 0.92 9.95
N LYS A 50 -18.82 1.35 10.75
CA LYS A 50 -19.77 2.39 10.37
C LYS A 50 -19.19 3.81 10.41
N ASN A 51 -18.22 4.05 11.27
CA ASN A 51 -17.65 5.38 11.52
C ASN A 51 -16.34 5.64 10.77
N SER A 52 -15.90 4.73 9.92
CA SER A 52 -14.66 4.90 9.18
C SER A 52 -14.80 4.48 7.71
N VAL A 53 -14.22 5.30 6.85
CA VAL A 53 -14.32 5.12 5.40
C VAL A 53 -13.34 4.04 4.92
N ILE A 54 -13.80 3.19 4.00
CA ILE A 54 -12.95 2.23 3.29
C ILE A 54 -12.48 2.89 1.99
N VAL A 55 -11.19 2.78 1.69
CA VAL A 55 -10.60 3.39 0.49
C VAL A 55 -10.22 2.31 -0.52
N PHE A 56 -10.74 2.45 -1.72
CA PHE A 56 -10.45 1.57 -2.85
C PHE A 56 -9.70 2.33 -3.95
N GLY A 57 -8.67 1.70 -4.51
CA GLY A 57 -8.01 2.12 -5.73
C GLY A 57 -8.65 1.44 -6.94
N VAL A 58 -9.00 2.22 -7.95
CA VAL A 58 -9.62 1.75 -9.20
C VAL A 58 -9.04 2.50 -10.38
N THR A 59 -9.14 1.94 -11.57
CA THR A 59 -8.88 2.68 -12.81
C THR A 59 -10.19 3.26 -13.33
N PHE A 60 -10.32 4.58 -13.30
CA PHE A 60 -11.52 5.25 -13.82
C PHE A 60 -11.56 5.22 -15.35
N GLU A 61 -12.78 5.04 -15.84
CA GLU A 61 -13.14 5.23 -17.25
C GLU A 61 -14.02 6.48 -17.29
N SER A 62 -13.56 7.54 -17.96
CA SER A 62 -14.34 8.79 -18.03
C SER A 62 -15.49 8.67 -19.01
N HIS A 63 -16.72 8.94 -18.54
CA HIS A 63 -17.90 9.18 -19.37
C HIS A 63 -18.52 10.51 -18.95
N GLU A 64 -19.07 11.26 -19.88
CA GLU A 64 -19.55 12.66 -19.65
C GLU A 64 -20.52 12.82 -18.47
N ASP A 65 -21.36 11.80 -18.19
CA ASP A 65 -22.42 11.89 -17.17
C ASP A 65 -22.33 10.83 -16.06
N SER A 66 -21.29 10.02 -16.01
CA SER A 66 -21.18 8.94 -15.02
C SER A 66 -19.73 8.55 -14.74
N VAL A 67 -19.46 8.24 -13.48
CA VAL A 67 -18.19 7.64 -13.10
C VAL A 67 -18.28 6.13 -13.24
N SER A 68 -17.45 5.56 -14.10
CA SER A 68 -17.29 4.12 -14.23
C SER A 68 -15.82 3.74 -14.02
N PHE A 69 -15.57 2.51 -13.63
CA PHE A 69 -14.23 1.99 -13.49
C PHE A 69 -14.15 0.53 -13.98
N LYS A 70 -12.93 0.10 -14.29
CA LYS A 70 -12.63 -1.29 -14.61
C LYS A 70 -12.94 -2.19 -13.43
N ASP A 71 -13.11 -3.47 -13.68
CA ASP A 71 -13.62 -4.44 -12.70
C ASP A 71 -12.67 -4.71 -11.53
N GLU A 72 -11.39 -4.36 -11.64
CA GLU A 72 -10.41 -4.54 -10.57
C GLU A 72 -10.54 -3.44 -9.51
N ILE A 73 -10.74 -3.85 -8.26
CA ILE A 73 -10.90 -2.99 -7.09
C ILE A 73 -9.82 -3.37 -6.07
N PHE A 74 -8.85 -2.50 -5.86
CA PHE A 74 -7.78 -2.72 -4.88
C PHE A 74 -8.12 -2.05 -3.56
N ILE A 75 -7.96 -2.75 -2.43
CA ILE A 75 -8.09 -2.12 -1.12
C ILE A 75 -6.83 -1.30 -0.87
N LEU A 76 -6.98 0.01 -0.67
CA LEU A 76 -5.89 0.89 -0.27
C LEU A 76 -5.88 1.15 1.24
N ASP A 77 -7.07 1.29 1.85
CA ASP A 77 -7.25 1.34 3.30
C ASP A 77 -8.50 0.58 3.72
N GLY A 78 -8.46 0.00 4.92
CA GLY A 78 -9.59 -0.75 5.49
C GLY A 78 -9.56 -2.25 5.25
N HIS A 79 -8.40 -2.86 5.02
CA HIS A 79 -8.24 -4.31 4.79
C HIS A 79 -8.92 -5.16 5.86
N HIS A 80 -8.70 -4.86 7.14
CA HIS A 80 -9.32 -5.57 8.27
C HIS A 80 -10.85 -5.45 8.22
N ARG A 81 -11.38 -4.26 7.90
CA ARG A 81 -12.82 -4.00 7.82
C ARG A 81 -13.47 -4.77 6.67
N VAL A 82 -12.84 -4.74 5.48
CA VAL A 82 -13.33 -5.48 4.31
C VAL A 82 -13.33 -6.98 4.59
N LYS A 83 -12.28 -7.51 5.21
CA LYS A 83 -12.22 -8.92 5.58
C LYS A 83 -13.31 -9.25 6.60
N TYR A 84 -13.46 -8.47 7.65
CA TYR A 84 -14.50 -8.67 8.66
C TYR A 84 -15.90 -8.67 8.05
N ILE A 85 -16.21 -7.73 7.14
CA ILE A 85 -17.48 -7.65 6.43
C ILE A 85 -17.74 -8.94 5.63
N LYS A 86 -16.71 -9.43 4.92
CA LYS A 86 -16.81 -10.64 4.10
C LYS A 86 -16.96 -11.91 4.97
N ASP A 87 -16.17 -12.05 6.01
CA ASP A 87 -16.18 -13.24 6.87
C ASP A 87 -17.44 -13.34 7.71
N ASN A 88 -18.03 -12.22 8.11
CA ASN A 88 -19.30 -12.17 8.86
C ASN A 88 -20.53 -12.01 7.97
N LEU A 89 -20.38 -12.06 6.64
CA LEU A 89 -21.46 -11.98 5.66
C LEU A 89 -22.38 -10.77 5.85
N ILE A 90 -21.78 -9.59 6.16
CA ILE A 90 -22.55 -8.37 6.42
C ILE A 90 -23.01 -7.76 5.10
N ASP A 91 -24.30 -7.88 4.80
CA ASP A 91 -24.93 -7.38 3.58
C ASP A 91 -25.54 -5.98 3.81
N GLU A 92 -24.66 -4.99 3.99
CA GLU A 92 -25.02 -3.58 4.19
C GLU A 92 -24.29 -2.68 3.18
N LEU A 93 -24.74 -1.43 3.07
CA LEU A 93 -24.08 -0.38 2.32
C LEU A 93 -23.16 0.41 3.25
N PHE A 94 -21.88 0.44 2.92
CA PHE A 94 -20.84 1.19 3.64
C PHE A 94 -20.45 2.44 2.86
N GLU A 95 -20.05 3.49 3.58
CA GLU A 95 -19.41 4.65 2.94
C GLU A 95 -18.00 4.26 2.51
N VAL A 96 -17.71 4.45 1.22
CA VAL A 96 -16.43 4.12 0.63
C VAL A 96 -15.94 5.27 -0.24
N VAL A 97 -14.64 5.39 -0.37
CA VAL A 97 -13.98 6.29 -1.32
C VAL A 97 -13.33 5.47 -2.42
N PHE A 98 -13.65 5.77 -3.66
CA PHE A 98 -12.92 5.28 -4.82
C PHE A 98 -11.94 6.35 -5.30
N ILE A 99 -10.68 5.96 -5.50
CA ILE A 99 -9.61 6.83 -5.96
C ILE A 99 -9.04 6.27 -7.25
N ASP A 100 -8.68 7.14 -8.18
CA ASP A 100 -7.88 6.72 -9.33
C ASP A 100 -6.50 6.25 -8.85
N ILE A 101 -6.26 4.95 -9.00
CA ILE A 101 -5.02 4.32 -8.56
C ILE A 101 -3.79 4.91 -9.25
N HIS A 102 -3.94 5.45 -10.47
CA HIS A 102 -2.86 6.09 -11.21
C HIS A 102 -2.50 7.49 -10.67
N SER A 103 -3.38 8.10 -9.87
CA SER A 103 -3.13 9.39 -9.22
C SER A 103 -2.54 9.26 -7.81
N VAL A 104 -2.42 8.04 -7.27
CA VAL A 104 -1.94 7.78 -5.91
C VAL A 104 -0.43 7.58 -5.91
N ASN A 105 0.28 8.38 -5.13
CA ASN A 105 1.67 8.11 -4.78
C ASN A 105 1.70 7.14 -3.62
N ILE A 106 2.27 5.96 -3.85
CA ILE A 106 2.41 4.93 -2.84
C ILE A 106 3.85 4.94 -2.35
N GLU A 107 4.02 5.41 -1.12
CA GLU A 107 5.33 5.43 -0.47
C GLU A 107 5.49 4.21 0.43
N SER A 108 6.69 3.67 0.42
CA SER A 108 7.07 2.62 1.35
C SER A 108 7.30 3.21 2.74
N TYR A 109 6.80 2.56 3.78
CA TYR A 109 7.20 2.92 5.14
C TYR A 109 8.72 2.82 5.31
N SER A 110 9.30 3.89 5.85
CA SER A 110 10.70 3.91 6.25
C SER A 110 10.95 2.91 7.37
N SER A 111 12.16 2.37 7.39
CA SER A 111 12.62 1.49 8.46
C SER A 111 13.88 2.07 9.10
N GLU A 112 14.16 1.71 10.34
CA GLU A 112 15.43 2.00 10.99
C GLU A 112 16.31 0.76 11.01
N LEU A 113 17.64 0.94 10.93
CA LEU A 113 18.59 -0.13 11.12
C LEU A 113 18.64 -0.57 12.59
N ARG A 114 18.66 -1.89 12.79
CA ARG A 114 18.86 -2.49 14.13
C ARG A 114 20.32 -2.77 14.43
N PHE A 115 21.17 -2.80 13.40
CA PHE A 115 22.60 -3.08 13.48
C PHE A 115 23.41 -1.91 12.93
N ASP A 116 24.73 -2.05 13.03
CA ASP A 116 25.68 -1.12 12.41
C ASP A 116 25.50 -1.04 10.90
N LYS A 117 25.68 0.16 10.35
CA LYS A 117 25.49 0.45 8.92
C LYS A 117 26.43 -0.36 8.03
N ASP A 118 27.69 -0.55 8.46
CA ASP A 118 28.67 -1.28 7.63
C ASP A 118 28.35 -2.77 7.59
N ILE A 119 27.84 -3.32 8.69
CA ILE A 119 27.33 -4.70 8.75
C ILE A 119 26.15 -4.87 7.80
N PHE A 120 25.23 -3.90 7.81
CA PHE A 120 24.06 -3.92 6.92
C PHE A 120 24.46 -3.83 5.45
N LEU A 121 25.36 -2.90 5.11
CA LEU A 121 25.87 -2.74 3.74
C LEU A 121 26.53 -4.02 3.23
N LYS A 122 27.32 -4.69 4.07
CA LYS A 122 27.90 -5.98 3.72
C LYS A 122 26.82 -7.03 3.47
N LYS A 123 25.80 -7.12 4.36
CA LYS A 123 24.70 -8.07 4.19
C LYS A 123 23.97 -7.87 2.86
N ILE A 124 23.53 -6.66 2.53
CA ILE A 124 22.79 -6.42 1.28
C ILE A 124 23.65 -6.64 0.03
N MET A 125 24.95 -6.43 0.13
CA MET A 125 25.90 -6.76 -0.94
C MET A 125 26.02 -8.27 -1.11
N ASP A 126 26.24 -9.00 -0.02
CA ASP A 126 26.41 -10.46 -0.05
C ASP A 126 25.11 -11.17 -0.50
N ASP A 127 23.94 -10.71 -0.02
CA ASP A 127 22.66 -11.36 -0.32
C ASP A 127 22.16 -11.08 -1.74
N LYS A 128 22.17 -9.83 -2.17
CA LYS A 128 21.53 -9.38 -3.43
C LYS A 128 22.39 -8.46 -4.29
N ASN A 129 23.68 -8.38 -4.02
CA ASN A 129 24.66 -7.57 -4.79
C ASN A 129 24.30 -6.08 -4.87
N PHE A 130 23.77 -5.50 -3.80
CA PHE A 130 23.51 -4.05 -3.75
C PHE A 130 24.81 -3.27 -3.65
N SER A 131 25.01 -2.29 -4.54
CA SER A 131 26.16 -1.37 -4.47
C SER A 131 25.83 0.00 -5.07
N LYS A 132 26.67 1.00 -4.81
CA LYS A 132 26.52 2.35 -5.39
C LYS A 132 26.80 2.40 -6.89
N THR A 133 27.48 1.41 -7.43
CA THR A 133 27.95 1.37 -8.81
C THR A 133 27.04 0.54 -9.72
N ASN A 134 26.11 -0.22 -9.17
CA ASN A 134 25.15 -0.97 -9.96
C ASN A 134 24.13 -0.03 -10.60
N LEU A 135 23.70 -0.38 -11.80
CA LEU A 135 22.74 0.39 -12.61
C LEU A 135 21.33 -0.22 -12.60
N GLY A 136 21.00 -1.01 -11.58
CA GLY A 136 19.68 -1.62 -11.44
C GLY A 136 18.57 -0.58 -11.28
N SER A 137 17.34 -0.97 -11.59
CA SER A 137 16.15 -0.11 -11.47
C SER A 137 15.66 0.02 -10.02
N TYR A 138 16.01 -0.93 -9.17
CA TYR A 138 15.53 -1.03 -7.79
C TYR A 138 16.64 -0.74 -6.80
N PHE A 139 16.35 0.06 -5.78
CA PHE A 139 17.35 0.50 -4.81
C PHE A 139 16.86 0.37 -3.36
N ILE A 140 17.85 0.30 -2.48
CA ILE A 140 17.74 0.56 -1.04
C ILE A 140 18.46 1.89 -0.78
N GLU A 141 17.79 2.83 -0.11
CA GLU A 141 18.37 4.12 0.25
C GLU A 141 18.67 4.13 1.76
N ILE A 142 19.87 4.53 2.13
CA ILE A 142 20.31 4.67 3.52
C ILE A 142 20.94 6.06 3.68
N ASP A 143 20.38 6.88 4.56
CA ASP A 143 20.84 8.23 4.79
C ASP A 143 21.06 9.02 3.49
N ASN A 144 20.06 9.02 2.59
CA ASN A 144 20.08 9.65 1.26
C ASN A 144 21.13 9.08 0.28
N THR A 145 21.72 7.92 0.57
CA THR A 145 22.61 7.22 -0.36
C THR A 145 21.91 6.00 -0.93
N ARG A 146 21.78 5.92 -2.25
CA ARG A 146 21.13 4.80 -2.94
C ARG A 146 22.11 3.71 -3.31
N TYR A 147 21.70 2.48 -3.08
CA TYR A 147 22.40 1.26 -3.43
C TYR A 147 21.49 0.45 -4.35
N PHE A 148 21.94 0.17 -5.56
CA PHE A 148 21.18 -0.52 -6.59
C PHE A 148 21.58 -1.98 -6.69
N SER A 149 20.67 -2.83 -7.18
CA SER A 149 20.97 -4.23 -7.46
C SER A 149 20.42 -4.65 -8.81
N GLU A 150 21.27 -5.30 -9.62
CA GLU A 150 20.86 -5.96 -10.85
C GLU A 150 20.25 -7.35 -10.60
N ASN A 151 20.40 -7.89 -9.39
CA ASN A 151 19.84 -9.18 -8.99
C ASN A 151 18.35 -9.08 -8.62
N ILE A 152 17.87 -7.87 -8.30
CA ILE A 152 16.44 -7.59 -8.09
C ILE A 152 15.82 -7.23 -9.43
N LYS A 153 14.91 -8.06 -9.95
CA LYS A 153 14.34 -7.93 -11.29
C LYS A 153 13.00 -7.20 -11.30
N ASN A 154 12.29 -7.18 -10.19
CA ASN A 154 10.99 -6.53 -10.07
C ASN A 154 10.75 -6.02 -8.65
N ILE A 155 9.71 -5.22 -8.51
CA ILE A 155 9.35 -4.60 -7.22
C ILE A 155 8.94 -5.65 -6.18
N TYR A 156 8.32 -6.75 -6.59
CA TYR A 156 7.92 -7.82 -5.68
C TYR A 156 9.14 -8.49 -5.02
N GLU A 157 10.19 -8.78 -5.79
CA GLU A 157 11.45 -9.33 -5.24
C GLU A 157 12.10 -8.37 -4.24
N LEU A 158 12.05 -7.04 -4.51
CA LEU A 158 12.57 -6.05 -3.58
C LEU A 158 11.78 -6.09 -2.25
N TYR A 159 10.45 -6.16 -2.31
CA TYR A 159 9.62 -6.16 -1.11
C TYR A 159 9.62 -7.51 -0.39
N SER A 160 9.82 -8.62 -1.10
CA SER A 160 10.11 -9.91 -0.47
C SER A 160 11.41 -9.85 0.33
N TYR A 161 12.45 -9.24 -0.24
CA TYR A 161 13.71 -9.04 0.47
C TYR A 161 13.56 -8.07 1.66
N LYS A 162 12.75 -7.00 1.51
CA LYS A 162 12.42 -6.14 2.66
C LYS A 162 11.75 -6.94 3.78
N LYS A 163 10.83 -7.85 3.45
CA LYS A 163 10.20 -8.72 4.43
C LYS A 163 11.22 -9.62 5.13
N GLU A 164 12.13 -10.26 4.38
CA GLU A 164 13.22 -11.06 4.96
C GLU A 164 14.04 -10.24 5.98
N LEU A 165 14.42 -9.00 5.64
CA LEU A 165 15.15 -8.11 6.54
C LEU A 165 14.36 -7.73 7.81
N LEU A 166 13.04 -7.60 7.70
CA LEU A 166 12.15 -7.36 8.84
C LEU A 166 12.03 -8.59 9.74
N ASP A 167 11.81 -9.75 9.14
CA ASP A 167 11.64 -11.03 9.84
C ASP A 167 12.94 -11.44 10.57
N ASP A 168 14.08 -11.19 9.96
CA ASP A 168 15.42 -11.39 10.55
C ASP A 168 15.76 -10.34 11.63
N GLY A 169 14.90 -9.32 11.83
CA GLY A 169 15.14 -8.24 12.77
C GLY A 169 16.31 -7.32 12.41
N VAL A 170 16.74 -7.30 11.14
CA VAL A 170 17.83 -6.45 10.63
C VAL A 170 17.39 -5.00 10.53
N ILE A 171 16.14 -4.79 10.13
CA ILE A 171 15.46 -3.50 10.11
C ILE A 171 14.18 -3.57 10.94
N SER A 172 13.65 -2.43 11.34
CA SER A 172 12.31 -2.34 11.95
C SER A 172 11.55 -1.15 11.41
N PRO A 173 10.21 -1.26 11.27
CA PRO A 173 9.40 -0.14 10.81
C PRO A 173 9.53 1.07 11.75
N ILE A 174 9.64 2.26 11.19
CA ILE A 174 9.54 3.51 11.96
C ILE A 174 8.04 3.78 12.13
N LYS A 175 7.59 3.88 13.38
CA LYS A 175 6.21 4.28 13.67
C LYS A 175 6.02 5.76 13.36
N ASN A 176 4.86 6.12 12.85
CA ASN A 176 4.51 7.51 12.57
C ASN A 176 4.79 8.39 13.80
N ASN A 177 5.55 9.47 13.59
CA ASN A 177 5.98 10.46 14.59
C ASN A 177 7.11 10.04 15.55
N GLU A 178 7.77 8.92 15.36
CA GLU A 178 8.98 8.62 16.12
C GLU A 178 10.21 9.24 15.41
N ASN A 179 10.91 10.13 16.12
CA ASN A 179 12.24 10.56 15.70
C ASN A 179 13.24 9.45 16.00
N THR A 180 13.79 8.85 14.97
CA THR A 180 14.89 7.89 15.15
C THR A 180 16.24 8.59 15.05
N HIS A 181 17.18 8.19 15.92
CA HIS A 181 18.60 8.58 15.83
C HIS A 181 19.43 7.55 15.05
N LYS A 182 18.78 6.49 14.58
CA LYS A 182 19.40 5.42 13.81
C LYS A 182 19.33 5.72 12.32
N PRO A 183 20.22 5.12 11.51
CA PRO A 183 20.15 5.24 10.06
C PRO A 183 18.78 4.80 9.53
N VAL A 184 18.21 5.62 8.65
CA VAL A 184 16.92 5.37 8.02
C VAL A 184 17.12 4.62 6.71
N VAL A 185 16.33 3.59 6.51
CA VAL A 185 16.33 2.75 5.31
C VAL A 185 15.01 2.93 4.56
N ASN A 186 15.12 3.33 3.30
CA ASN A 186 14.00 3.42 2.37
C ASN A 186 14.20 2.45 1.22
N PHE A 187 13.11 2.09 0.56
CA PHE A 187 13.11 1.20 -0.61
C PHE A 187 12.47 1.92 -1.78
N THR A 188 12.80 1.52 -3.02
CA THR A 188 12.11 2.01 -4.21
C THR A 188 10.60 1.99 -3.98
N ALA A 189 9.92 3.11 -4.22
CA ALA A 189 8.48 3.22 -4.07
C ALA A 189 7.73 2.31 -5.05
N ILE A 190 6.55 1.87 -4.64
CA ILE A 190 5.65 1.11 -5.51
C ILE A 190 4.91 2.14 -6.39
N SER A 191 4.97 1.95 -7.71
CA SER A 191 4.13 2.74 -8.63
C SER A 191 2.77 2.08 -8.84
N SER A 192 1.79 2.86 -9.29
CA SER A 192 0.46 2.36 -9.64
C SER A 192 0.48 1.28 -10.72
N GLU A 193 1.49 1.31 -11.60
CA GLU A 193 1.70 0.31 -12.65
C GLU A 193 2.05 -1.09 -12.09
N ASN A 194 2.52 -1.14 -10.85
CA ASN A 194 2.83 -2.40 -10.17
C ASN A 194 1.59 -3.09 -9.58
N PHE A 195 0.43 -2.42 -9.56
CA PHE A 195 -0.81 -3.03 -9.07
C PHE A 195 -1.39 -3.96 -10.13
N SER A 196 -1.53 -5.21 -9.78
CA SER A 196 -2.14 -6.24 -10.60
C SER A 196 -2.79 -7.26 -9.67
N LYS A 197 -3.87 -7.90 -10.11
CA LYS A 197 -4.49 -9.02 -9.38
C LYS A 197 -3.56 -10.21 -9.18
N ASP A 198 -2.52 -10.30 -10.02
CA ASP A 198 -1.53 -11.38 -9.99
C ASP A 198 -0.34 -11.06 -9.08
N ILE A 199 -0.27 -9.84 -8.54
CA ILE A 199 0.81 -9.39 -7.67
C ILE A 199 0.25 -9.05 -6.29
N ILE A 200 0.57 -9.87 -5.31
CA ILE A 200 0.27 -9.64 -3.89
C ILE A 200 1.58 -9.32 -3.19
N PHE A 201 1.65 -8.14 -2.57
CA PHE A 201 2.84 -7.74 -1.83
C PHE A 201 2.93 -8.48 -0.49
N PRO A 202 4.13 -8.89 -0.08
CA PRO A 202 4.30 -9.79 1.07
C PRO A 202 4.06 -9.13 2.42
N TYR A 203 3.92 -7.79 2.49
CA TYR A 203 3.78 -7.09 3.77
C TYR A 203 3.13 -5.71 3.65
N LYS A 204 2.21 -5.38 4.58
CA LYS A 204 1.47 -4.10 4.59
C LYS A 204 2.33 -2.88 4.92
N SER A 205 3.31 -3.00 5.79
CA SER A 205 4.19 -1.88 6.17
C SER A 205 5.04 -1.35 5.00
N THR A 206 4.78 -1.86 3.80
CA THR A 206 5.51 -1.48 2.59
C THR A 206 4.98 -0.22 1.93
N TRP A 207 3.76 0.25 2.23
CA TRP A 207 3.22 1.46 1.62
C TRP A 207 2.41 2.32 2.59
N ILE A 208 2.32 3.61 2.25
CA ILE A 208 1.45 4.58 2.90
C ILE A 208 0.35 4.93 1.90
N THR A 209 -0.90 4.74 2.28
CA THR A 209 -2.03 5.26 1.52
C THR A 209 -2.40 6.64 2.04
N PRO A 210 -2.88 7.56 1.16
CA PRO A 210 -3.44 8.82 1.64
C PRO A 210 -4.58 8.52 2.63
N ARG A 211 -4.55 9.17 3.77
CA ARG A 211 -5.67 9.13 4.72
C ARG A 211 -6.65 10.21 4.31
N PHE A 212 -7.92 9.83 4.25
CA PHE A 212 -9.01 10.77 4.10
C PHE A 212 -9.59 11.01 5.48
N ASP A 213 -9.40 12.23 5.99
CA ASP A 213 -10.18 12.75 7.11
C ASP A 213 -11.53 13.17 6.53
N VAL A 214 -12.58 12.41 6.83
CA VAL A 214 -13.96 12.64 6.38
C VAL A 214 -14.76 13.19 7.52
#